data_2e85944964165f7bc3f858390e9b7b67
#
_entry.id   2e85944964165f7bc3f858390e9b7b67
#
_cell.length_a   1.000
_cell.length_b   1.000
_cell.length_c   1.000
_cell.angle_alpha   90.00
_cell.angle_beta   90.00
_cell.angle_gamma   90.00
#
_symmetry.space_group_name_H-M   'P 1'
#
loop_
_entity.id
_entity.type
_entity.pdbx_description
1 polymer ?
#
loop_
_entity_poly.entity_id
_entity_poly.type
_entity_poly.pdbx_seq_one_letter_code
_entity_poly.pdbx_strand_id
1 'polypeptide(L)'
;MNNSKRSIPQYIFLFFILTFLWSGCARIPLPTRSVDTGQSGEVGSCADFFTSLDKRVEDAQVLDPGVFRVKDYPYLRVNRFIASFRDEVDKKAAFTEWVDWMQSIDQDARKFEIANLPHSKVTALDSVNGRIGLYHKVGTCGDNLKAVDFQNVENQKKLRKSVSVPDDYIPLRRVLGLYPLTSWFVSLGVSKWHSEAYKTFSVEPPVGWQAIRYFPAKPFNILSADQIVKPNRRDALGIPVYSHKELETLFRIWAPVWEIQIQGDYDRIGAPVWTDDGVLKVDIGQPMTYTLLSFTRFGKKILTQLNYIIWFPSRPKEGALDIYGGLFDGLNYRVTLDNTGEAILYETIHNCGCYYKAYPVNRLQALKKIDYAEPPLILKAPDIDPSKRYMTVAIESRNHFVQHLYPSIREAQAAKTVYSLADYNKLRSLPYTRNNQKSMFNQNSIVPESKRSERFILWPMGVFSPGAMRQWGRHAVALVGRRNFDDPFFMDRMFKETDDNIK
;
A
#
# COMPACT_ATOMS: atom_id res chain seq x y z
N MET A 1 60.38 17.28 29.04
CA MET A 1 59.90 16.15 28.26
C MET A 1 58.37 16.32 28.08
N ASN A 2 58.00 16.78 26.90
CA ASN A 2 56.62 17.16 26.56
C ASN A 2 55.83 15.97 26.00
N ASN A 3 54.77 15.57 26.66
CA ASN A 3 53.81 14.57 26.15
C ASN A 3 52.67 15.27 25.43
N SER A 4 52.71 15.24 24.11
CA SER A 4 51.55 15.67 23.27
C SER A 4 50.51 14.56 23.22
N LYS A 5 49.39 14.74 23.89
CA LYS A 5 48.20 13.88 23.74
C LYS A 5 47.51 14.24 22.42
N ARG A 6 47.57 13.35 21.43
CA ARG A 6 46.85 13.47 20.16
C ARG A 6 45.32 13.32 20.37
N SER A 7 44.56 14.36 20.05
CA SER A 7 43.11 14.41 20.10
C SER A 7 42.49 13.88 18.79
N ILE A 8 42.47 12.56 18.59
CA ILE A 8 41.86 11.90 17.42
C ILE A 8 40.32 11.75 17.51
N PRO A 9 39.60 11.81 18.68
CA PRO A 9 38.17 11.52 18.71
C PRO A 9 37.24 12.65 18.18
N GLN A 10 37.71 13.91 18.17
CA GLN A 10 36.81 15.04 17.79
C GLN A 10 36.52 15.12 16.28
N TYR A 11 37.44 14.75 15.42
CA TYR A 11 37.30 14.79 13.97
C TYR A 11 36.38 13.66 13.43
N ILE A 12 36.40 12.50 14.09
CA ILE A 12 35.51 11.37 13.74
C ILE A 12 34.07 11.72 14.07
N PHE A 13 33.81 12.41 15.19
CA PHE A 13 32.48 12.84 15.58
C PHE A 13 31.95 13.94 14.68
N LEU A 14 32.81 14.88 14.24
CA LEU A 14 32.42 15.94 13.30
C LEU A 14 32.16 15.38 11.89
N PHE A 15 32.87 14.38 11.44
CA PHE A 15 32.64 13.71 10.16
C PHE A 15 31.28 12.97 10.14
N PHE A 16 30.88 12.34 11.25
CA PHE A 16 29.57 11.74 11.39
C PHE A 16 28.44 12.78 11.40
N ILE A 17 28.61 13.96 11.97
CA ILE A 17 27.60 15.01 11.98
C ILE A 17 27.46 15.66 10.59
N LEU A 18 28.53 15.87 9.84
CA LEU A 18 28.45 16.44 8.48
C LEU A 18 27.81 15.49 7.46
N THR A 19 27.95 14.17 7.62
CA THR A 19 27.27 13.20 6.73
C THR A 19 25.76 13.12 7.01
N PHE A 20 25.29 13.48 8.19
CA PHE A 20 23.85 13.56 8.52
C PHE A 20 23.12 14.73 7.86
N LEU A 21 23.83 15.81 7.50
CA LEU A 21 23.24 17.00 6.87
C LEU A 21 23.02 16.87 5.36
N TRP A 22 23.58 15.81 4.72
CA TRP A 22 23.45 15.56 3.28
C TRP A 22 22.48 14.40 2.92
N SER A 23 21.62 13.98 3.83
CA SER A 23 20.45 13.16 3.46
C SER A 23 19.38 14.02 2.77
N GLY A 24 19.80 14.78 1.77
CA GLY A 24 18.87 15.38 0.82
C GLY A 24 18.07 14.27 0.15
N CYS A 25 16.76 14.40 0.14
CA CYS A 25 15.87 13.58 -0.68
C CYS A 25 16.50 13.46 -2.07
N ALA A 26 16.85 12.25 -2.49
CA ALA A 26 17.15 12.01 -3.89
C ALA A 26 15.85 12.31 -4.65
N ARG A 27 15.73 13.54 -5.15
CA ARG A 27 14.67 13.92 -6.07
C ARG A 27 14.84 13.02 -7.29
N ILE A 28 13.87 12.16 -7.53
CA ILE A 28 13.77 11.47 -8.81
C ILE A 28 13.64 12.59 -9.85
N PRO A 29 14.58 12.70 -10.80
CA PRO A 29 14.50 13.74 -11.82
C PRO A 29 13.14 13.67 -12.52
N LEU A 30 12.54 14.84 -12.82
CA LEU A 30 11.37 14.90 -13.69
C LEU A 30 11.67 14.08 -14.93
N PRO A 31 10.78 13.17 -15.37
CA PRO A 31 10.92 12.51 -16.63
C PRO A 31 10.78 13.56 -17.73
N THR A 32 11.90 14.16 -18.12
CA THR A 32 11.94 15.04 -19.29
C THR A 32 11.88 14.15 -20.50
N ARG A 33 10.78 14.21 -21.25
CA ARG A 33 10.79 13.76 -22.62
C ARG A 33 11.84 14.60 -23.34
N SER A 34 12.86 13.97 -23.92
CA SER A 34 13.67 14.62 -24.96
C SER A 34 12.70 14.89 -26.11
N VAL A 35 12.17 16.11 -26.17
CA VAL A 35 11.35 16.55 -27.29
C VAL A 35 12.30 16.59 -28.48
N ASP A 36 12.13 15.66 -29.43
CA ASP A 36 12.68 15.84 -30.74
C ASP A 36 12.07 17.14 -31.28
N THR A 37 12.89 18.17 -31.43
CA THR A 37 12.51 19.54 -31.81
C THR A 37 11.79 19.63 -33.18
N GLY A 38 11.46 18.50 -33.82
CA GLY A 38 10.68 18.38 -35.05
C GLY A 38 9.18 18.12 -34.85
N GLN A 39 8.68 17.86 -33.64
CA GLN A 39 7.24 17.68 -33.40
C GLN A 39 6.56 19.02 -33.05
N SER A 40 6.31 19.82 -34.11
CA SER A 40 5.47 21.02 -34.01
C SER A 40 3.98 20.62 -34.00
N GLY A 41 3.17 21.31 -33.23
CA GLY A 41 1.71 21.12 -33.19
C GLY A 41 1.18 20.57 -31.87
N GLU A 42 0.09 19.84 -31.92
CA GLU A 42 -0.67 19.38 -30.76
C GLU A 42 0.13 18.45 -29.81
N VAL A 43 1.02 17.62 -30.38
CA VAL A 43 1.88 16.68 -29.63
C VAL A 43 2.92 17.43 -28.79
N GLY A 44 3.56 18.48 -29.35
CA GLY A 44 4.47 19.35 -28.60
C GLY A 44 3.76 20.07 -27.46
N SER A 45 2.58 20.62 -27.72
CA SER A 45 1.73 21.26 -26.71
C SER A 45 1.33 20.32 -25.56
N CYS A 46 1.08 19.04 -25.86
CA CYS A 46 0.77 18.04 -24.85
C CYS A 46 1.98 17.68 -23.96
N ALA A 47 3.18 17.58 -24.54
CA ALA A 47 4.41 17.35 -23.78
C ALA A 47 4.73 18.52 -22.84
N ASP A 48 4.57 19.76 -23.31
CA ASP A 48 4.74 20.98 -22.51
C ASP A 48 3.70 21.08 -21.40
N PHE A 49 2.47 20.67 -21.66
CA PHE A 49 1.42 20.61 -20.66
C PHE A 49 1.80 19.67 -19.50
N PHE A 50 2.22 18.44 -19.79
CA PHE A 50 2.65 17.50 -18.73
C PHE A 50 3.86 18.04 -17.97
N THR A 51 4.83 18.63 -18.63
CA THR A 51 6.00 19.24 -17.99
C THR A 51 5.58 20.38 -17.03
N SER A 52 4.65 21.22 -17.47
CA SER A 52 4.13 22.33 -16.66
C SER A 52 3.30 21.84 -15.48
N LEU A 53 2.47 20.82 -15.67
CA LEU A 53 1.68 20.20 -14.61
C LEU A 53 2.59 19.53 -13.57
N ASP A 54 3.55 18.72 -14.00
CA ASP A 54 4.50 18.04 -13.13
C ASP A 54 5.29 19.00 -12.26
N LYS A 55 5.79 20.09 -12.85
CA LYS A 55 6.48 21.15 -12.10
C LYS A 55 5.59 21.75 -11.02
N ARG A 56 4.32 22.06 -11.30
CA ARG A 56 3.40 22.63 -10.31
C ARG A 56 3.04 21.65 -9.20
N VAL A 57 2.89 20.37 -9.53
CA VAL A 57 2.65 19.29 -8.56
C VAL A 57 3.84 19.15 -7.60
N GLU A 58 5.07 19.19 -8.12
CA GLU A 58 6.28 19.15 -7.29
C GLU A 58 6.47 20.40 -6.44
N ASP A 59 6.32 21.60 -7.04
CA ASP A 59 6.41 22.88 -6.32
C ASP A 59 5.35 23.01 -5.21
N ALA A 60 4.19 22.39 -5.37
CA ALA A 60 3.13 22.36 -4.38
C ALA A 60 3.28 21.20 -3.37
N GLN A 61 4.23 20.28 -3.60
CA GLN A 61 4.45 19.08 -2.80
C GLN A 61 3.22 18.15 -2.69
N VAL A 62 2.45 18.04 -3.77
CA VAL A 62 1.22 17.23 -3.84
C VAL A 62 1.38 16.00 -4.76
N LEU A 63 2.59 15.62 -5.10
CA LEU A 63 2.89 14.40 -5.86
C LEU A 63 2.30 13.18 -5.13
N ASP A 64 1.59 12.32 -5.87
CA ASP A 64 1.14 11.03 -5.36
C ASP A 64 2.29 10.02 -5.38
N PRO A 65 2.78 9.57 -4.23
CA PRO A 65 3.94 8.71 -4.16
C PRO A 65 3.62 7.21 -4.19
N GLY A 66 2.35 6.81 -4.28
CA GLY A 66 1.91 5.40 -4.30
C GLY A 66 2.24 4.67 -5.60
N VAL A 67 2.52 5.41 -6.68
CA VAL A 67 2.85 4.89 -8.01
C VAL A 67 4.03 5.65 -8.63
N PHE A 68 4.69 5.06 -9.63
CA PHE A 68 5.96 5.55 -10.14
C PHE A 68 5.85 6.04 -11.58
N ARG A 69 6.36 7.24 -11.86
CA ARG A 69 6.43 7.80 -13.22
C ARG A 69 7.36 6.96 -14.09
N VAL A 70 6.97 6.73 -15.34
CA VAL A 70 7.79 6.05 -16.33
C VAL A 70 8.67 7.08 -17.04
N LYS A 71 9.99 6.86 -17.03
CA LYS A 71 10.95 7.77 -17.65
C LYS A 71 10.64 7.96 -19.14
N ASP A 72 10.70 9.18 -19.64
CA ASP A 72 10.42 9.63 -21.01
C ASP A 72 8.94 9.55 -21.45
N TYR A 73 8.02 9.05 -20.58
CA TYR A 73 6.59 8.91 -20.87
C TYR A 73 5.76 9.59 -19.77
N PRO A 74 5.57 10.92 -19.81
CA PRO A 74 4.99 11.70 -18.69
C PRO A 74 3.51 11.39 -18.43
N TYR A 75 2.85 10.69 -19.33
CA TYR A 75 1.46 10.24 -19.24
C TYR A 75 1.32 8.78 -18.79
N LEU A 76 2.43 8.14 -18.36
CA LEU A 76 2.44 6.77 -17.88
C LEU A 76 3.00 6.70 -16.45
N ARG A 77 2.34 5.90 -15.62
CA ARG A 77 2.84 5.47 -14.32
C ARG A 77 2.68 3.98 -14.13
N VAL A 78 3.46 3.42 -13.23
CA VAL A 78 3.51 1.99 -12.99
C VAL A 78 3.54 1.68 -11.49
N ASN A 79 2.94 0.55 -11.11
CA ASN A 79 3.12 -0.13 -9.83
C ASN A 79 3.85 -1.47 -10.04
N ARG A 80 4.19 -2.19 -8.94
CA ARG A 80 4.91 -3.47 -9.04
C ARG A 80 4.13 -4.53 -9.82
N PHE A 81 2.80 -4.56 -9.67
CA PHE A 81 1.97 -5.55 -10.35
C PHE A 81 2.00 -5.34 -11.88
N ILE A 82 1.77 -4.13 -12.38
CA ILE A 82 1.81 -3.83 -13.81
C ILE A 82 3.24 -3.92 -14.37
N ALA A 83 4.27 -3.55 -13.59
CA ALA A 83 5.67 -3.73 -14.00
C ALA A 83 6.04 -5.22 -14.21
N SER A 84 5.36 -6.15 -13.54
CA SER A 84 5.64 -7.59 -13.66
C SER A 84 5.30 -8.18 -15.04
N PHE A 85 4.52 -7.48 -15.85
CA PHE A 85 4.16 -7.92 -17.21
C PHE A 85 5.19 -7.51 -18.27
N ARG A 86 6.16 -6.66 -17.93
CA ARG A 86 7.11 -6.04 -18.86
C ARG A 86 7.72 -6.99 -19.88
N ASP A 87 8.05 -8.21 -19.46
CA ASP A 87 8.73 -9.21 -20.27
C ASP A 87 7.76 -10.23 -20.92
N GLU A 88 6.43 -10.06 -20.74
CA GLU A 88 5.38 -10.97 -21.21
C GLU A 88 4.45 -10.37 -22.28
N VAL A 89 4.60 -9.07 -22.60
CA VAL A 89 3.71 -8.33 -23.50
C VAL A 89 4.18 -8.34 -24.96
N ASP A 90 4.50 -9.52 -25.50
CA ASP A 90 4.97 -9.64 -26.89
C ASP A 90 3.86 -9.50 -27.94
N LYS A 91 2.63 -9.92 -27.58
CA LYS A 91 1.46 -9.78 -28.46
C LYS A 91 0.94 -8.34 -28.45
N LYS A 92 0.53 -7.83 -29.60
CA LYS A 92 0.01 -6.48 -29.76
C LYS A 92 -1.12 -6.15 -28.78
N ALA A 93 -2.09 -7.05 -28.59
CA ALA A 93 -3.20 -6.84 -27.67
C ALA A 93 -2.71 -6.70 -26.22
N ALA A 94 -1.82 -7.59 -25.76
CA ALA A 94 -1.25 -7.53 -24.42
C ALA A 94 -0.40 -6.27 -24.19
N PHE A 95 0.38 -5.85 -25.21
CA PHE A 95 1.15 -4.61 -25.12
C PHE A 95 0.23 -3.38 -25.02
N THR A 96 -0.81 -3.31 -25.84
CA THR A 96 -1.77 -2.20 -25.80
C THR A 96 -2.43 -2.13 -24.42
N GLU A 97 -2.94 -3.24 -23.92
CA GLU A 97 -3.56 -3.33 -22.60
C GLU A 97 -2.61 -2.90 -21.48
N TRP A 98 -1.32 -3.30 -21.56
CA TRP A 98 -0.31 -2.92 -20.58
C TRP A 98 -0.05 -1.41 -20.55
N VAL A 99 -0.02 -0.77 -21.73
CA VAL A 99 0.11 0.69 -21.83
C VAL A 99 -1.15 1.39 -21.32
N ASP A 100 -2.33 0.86 -21.63
CA ASP A 100 -3.61 1.41 -21.16
C ASP A 100 -3.72 1.35 -19.62
N TRP A 101 -3.26 0.27 -18.99
CA TRP A 101 -3.15 0.17 -17.53
C TRP A 101 -2.19 1.24 -16.95
N MET A 102 -1.01 1.44 -17.55
CA MET A 102 -0.08 2.46 -17.08
C MET A 102 -0.63 3.88 -17.24
N GLN A 103 -1.36 4.15 -18.32
CA GLN A 103 -2.04 5.44 -18.53
C GLN A 103 -3.18 5.63 -17.51
N SER A 104 -3.97 4.60 -17.24
CA SER A 104 -5.03 4.64 -16.25
C SER A 104 -4.47 4.91 -14.83
N ILE A 105 -3.35 4.31 -14.48
CA ILE A 105 -2.63 4.56 -13.22
C ILE A 105 -2.15 6.02 -13.14
N ASP A 106 -1.65 6.59 -14.25
CA ASP A 106 -1.25 8.01 -14.29
C ASP A 106 -2.45 8.93 -14.13
N GLN A 107 -3.55 8.69 -14.85
CA GLN A 107 -4.78 9.47 -14.77
C GLN A 107 -5.36 9.44 -13.36
N ASP A 108 -5.39 8.26 -12.71
CA ASP A 108 -5.85 8.13 -11.33
C ASP A 108 -4.97 8.93 -10.35
N ALA A 109 -3.64 8.80 -10.44
CA ALA A 109 -2.73 9.57 -9.59
C ALA A 109 -2.88 11.09 -9.80
N ARG A 110 -2.95 11.55 -11.05
CA ARG A 110 -3.13 12.97 -11.39
C ARG A 110 -4.46 13.53 -10.91
N LYS A 111 -5.51 12.73 -10.86
CA LYS A 111 -6.79 13.13 -10.28
C LYS A 111 -6.60 13.66 -8.85
N PHE A 112 -5.85 12.95 -8.01
CA PHE A 112 -5.60 13.37 -6.62
C PHE A 112 -4.57 14.49 -6.54
N GLU A 113 -3.53 14.49 -7.38
CA GLU A 113 -2.58 15.58 -7.45
C GLU A 113 -3.26 16.91 -7.82
N ILE A 114 -4.10 16.92 -8.85
CA ILE A 114 -4.86 18.11 -9.29
C ILE A 114 -5.89 18.53 -8.22
N ALA A 115 -6.55 17.57 -7.56
CA ALA A 115 -7.49 17.87 -6.49
C ALA A 115 -6.79 18.60 -5.31
N ASN A 116 -5.55 18.19 -5.00
CA ASN A 116 -4.75 18.74 -3.90
C ASN A 116 -3.98 20.01 -4.29
N LEU A 117 -3.91 20.40 -5.58
CA LEU A 117 -3.25 21.64 -6.00
C LEU A 117 -3.96 22.86 -5.42
N PRO A 118 -3.21 23.88 -4.91
CA PRO A 118 -3.78 25.19 -4.56
C PRO A 118 -4.51 25.82 -5.75
N HIS A 119 -5.62 26.51 -5.49
CA HIS A 119 -6.45 27.13 -6.52
C HIS A 119 -5.64 28.01 -7.49
N SER A 120 -4.72 28.84 -6.97
CA SER A 120 -3.86 29.70 -7.78
C SER A 120 -2.98 28.94 -8.79
N LYS A 121 -2.54 27.71 -8.44
CA LYS A 121 -1.76 26.87 -9.34
C LYS A 121 -2.62 26.21 -10.41
N VAL A 122 -3.88 25.90 -10.07
CA VAL A 122 -4.89 25.37 -11.02
C VAL A 122 -5.24 26.44 -12.05
N THR A 123 -5.60 27.65 -11.62
CA THR A 123 -5.98 28.75 -12.52
C THR A 123 -4.82 29.19 -13.44
N ALA A 124 -3.59 29.04 -13.00
CA ALA A 124 -2.40 29.32 -13.82
C ALA A 124 -2.16 28.26 -14.93
N LEU A 125 -2.80 27.09 -14.87
CA LEU A 125 -2.76 26.05 -15.89
C LEU A 125 -4.00 26.05 -16.79
N ASP A 126 -5.16 26.31 -16.20
CA ASP A 126 -6.45 26.45 -16.88
C ASP A 126 -7.32 27.44 -16.11
N SER A 127 -7.37 28.67 -16.60
CA SER A 127 -8.13 29.77 -16.00
C SER A 127 -9.62 29.68 -16.27
N VAL A 128 -10.05 28.92 -17.27
CA VAL A 128 -11.44 28.85 -17.73
C VAL A 128 -12.17 27.65 -17.09
N ASN A 129 -11.63 26.47 -17.27
CA ASN A 129 -12.28 25.22 -16.87
C ASN A 129 -11.76 24.64 -15.54
N GLY A 130 -10.68 25.22 -15.01
CA GLY A 130 -10.10 24.84 -13.73
C GLY A 130 -9.71 23.37 -13.65
N ARG A 131 -10.04 22.69 -12.53
CA ARG A 131 -9.68 21.26 -12.32
C ARG A 131 -10.31 20.32 -13.34
N ILE A 132 -11.55 20.59 -13.77
CA ILE A 132 -12.27 19.76 -14.75
C ILE A 132 -11.54 19.81 -16.10
N GLY A 133 -11.13 21.00 -16.55
CA GLY A 133 -10.36 21.17 -17.79
C GLY A 133 -9.03 20.47 -17.71
N LEU A 134 -8.34 20.53 -16.57
CA LEU A 134 -7.08 19.80 -16.36
C LEU A 134 -7.24 18.28 -16.46
N TYR A 135 -8.29 17.70 -15.85
CA TYR A 135 -8.59 16.26 -15.98
C TYR A 135 -8.82 15.86 -17.43
N HIS A 136 -9.61 16.63 -18.16
CA HIS A 136 -9.87 16.40 -19.58
C HIS A 136 -8.57 16.45 -20.39
N LYS A 137 -7.75 17.47 -20.16
CA LYS A 137 -6.49 17.66 -20.86
C LYS A 137 -5.47 16.55 -20.56
N VAL A 138 -5.42 16.03 -19.33
CA VAL A 138 -4.61 14.85 -18.98
C VAL A 138 -5.00 13.65 -19.85
N GLY A 139 -6.31 13.36 -19.98
CA GLY A 139 -6.80 12.27 -20.82
C GLY A 139 -6.46 12.46 -22.30
N THR A 140 -6.90 13.57 -22.89
CA THR A 140 -6.70 13.87 -24.32
C THR A 140 -5.21 13.92 -24.71
N CYS A 141 -4.39 14.61 -23.91
CA CYS A 141 -2.96 14.68 -24.18
C CYS A 141 -2.25 13.32 -23.99
N GLY A 142 -2.68 12.52 -23.03
CA GLY A 142 -2.19 11.15 -22.86
C GLY A 142 -2.48 10.28 -24.08
N ASP A 143 -3.71 10.35 -24.62
CA ASP A 143 -4.12 9.61 -25.81
C ASP A 143 -3.34 10.03 -27.07
N ASN A 144 -3.15 11.34 -27.28
CA ASN A 144 -2.41 11.89 -28.39
C ASN A 144 -0.93 11.45 -28.35
N LEU A 145 -0.28 11.53 -27.20
CA LEU A 145 1.11 11.08 -27.01
C LEU A 145 1.24 9.57 -27.21
N LYS A 146 0.33 8.78 -26.64
CA LYS A 146 0.28 7.32 -26.77
C LYS A 146 0.16 6.90 -28.26
N ALA A 147 -0.71 7.55 -29.01
CA ALA A 147 -0.94 7.25 -30.43
C ALA A 147 0.32 7.45 -31.27
N VAL A 148 1.17 8.43 -30.94
CA VAL A 148 2.43 8.70 -31.66
C VAL A 148 3.57 7.82 -31.16
N ASP A 149 3.69 7.65 -29.83
CA ASP A 149 4.87 7.00 -29.23
C ASP A 149 4.99 5.51 -29.60
N PHE A 150 3.88 4.79 -29.80
CA PHE A 150 3.92 3.32 -29.97
C PHE A 150 3.62 2.83 -31.37
N GLN A 151 3.82 3.69 -32.40
CA GLN A 151 3.65 3.33 -33.81
C GLN A 151 4.70 2.33 -34.29
N ASN A 152 5.87 2.27 -33.67
CA ASN A 152 6.95 1.37 -34.09
C ASN A 152 7.45 0.48 -32.95
N VAL A 153 8.04 -0.67 -33.32
CA VAL A 153 8.53 -1.70 -32.41
C VAL A 153 9.71 -1.21 -31.53
N GLU A 154 10.53 -0.29 -32.06
CA GLU A 154 11.69 0.21 -31.30
C GLU A 154 11.26 1.03 -30.08
N ASN A 155 10.25 1.88 -30.23
CA ASN A 155 9.67 2.62 -29.12
C ASN A 155 9.01 1.70 -28.08
N GLN A 156 8.38 0.61 -28.53
CA GLN A 156 7.85 -0.40 -27.62
C GLN A 156 8.95 -1.07 -26.77
N LYS A 157 10.10 -1.39 -27.40
CA LYS A 157 11.28 -1.90 -26.68
C LYS A 157 11.87 -0.88 -25.73
N LYS A 158 11.90 0.40 -26.12
CA LYS A 158 12.37 1.51 -25.26
C LYS A 158 11.48 1.64 -24.02
N LEU A 159 10.14 1.60 -24.18
CA LEU A 159 9.22 1.62 -23.03
C LEU A 159 9.51 0.47 -22.07
N ARG A 160 9.62 -0.77 -22.54
CA ARG A 160 9.93 -1.93 -21.69
C ARG A 160 11.19 -1.70 -20.83
N LYS A 161 12.25 -1.12 -21.41
CA LYS A 161 13.49 -0.78 -20.67
C LYS A 161 13.30 0.34 -19.65
N SER A 162 12.40 1.30 -19.94
CA SER A 162 12.12 2.46 -19.08
C SER A 162 11.24 2.10 -17.87
N VAL A 163 10.44 1.03 -17.97
CA VAL A 163 9.56 0.60 -16.88
C VAL A 163 10.35 -0.06 -15.76
N SER A 164 10.40 0.60 -14.63
CA SER A 164 11.02 0.09 -13.39
C SER A 164 10.31 0.62 -12.16
N VAL A 165 10.28 -0.16 -11.11
CA VAL A 165 9.74 0.26 -9.80
C VAL A 165 10.89 0.32 -8.81
N PRO A 166 11.15 1.48 -8.20
CA PRO A 166 12.18 1.63 -7.17
C PRO A 166 11.89 0.72 -5.97
N ASP A 167 12.95 0.21 -5.37
CA ASP A 167 12.86 -0.54 -4.12
C ASP A 167 12.59 0.40 -2.94
N ASP A 168 11.79 -0.05 -1.98
CA ASP A 168 11.54 0.67 -0.73
C ASP A 168 12.69 0.53 0.29
N TYR A 169 13.67 -0.31 -0.03
CA TYR A 169 14.88 -0.51 0.78
C TYR A 169 16.04 0.30 0.20
N ILE A 170 16.57 1.24 0.97
CA ILE A 170 17.64 2.17 0.58
C ILE A 170 19.00 1.52 0.84
N PRO A 171 19.75 1.08 -0.22
CA PRO A 171 21.02 0.37 -0.05
C PRO A 171 22.08 1.17 0.74
N LEU A 172 22.17 2.48 0.51
CA LEU A 172 23.13 3.35 1.20
C LEU A 172 22.94 3.31 2.73
N ARG A 173 21.70 3.28 3.21
CA ARG A 173 21.42 3.17 4.65
C ARG A 173 21.92 1.83 5.22
N ARG A 174 21.77 0.74 4.46
CA ARG A 174 22.27 -0.57 4.85
C ARG A 174 23.79 -0.61 4.94
N VAL A 175 24.48 0.00 3.98
CA VAL A 175 25.94 0.09 3.99
C VAL A 175 26.41 0.91 5.19
N LEU A 176 25.89 2.14 5.35
CA LEU A 176 26.29 3.04 6.45
C LEU A 176 25.89 2.49 7.83
N GLY A 177 24.79 1.76 7.91
CA GLY A 177 24.28 1.14 9.15
C GLY A 177 24.90 -0.21 9.49
N LEU A 178 25.96 -0.65 8.79
CA LEU A 178 26.60 -1.95 8.99
C LEU A 178 25.56 -3.08 9.05
N TYR A 179 24.69 -3.13 8.05
CA TYR A 179 23.55 -4.03 7.98
C TYR A 179 23.85 -5.49 8.34
N PRO A 180 24.98 -6.12 7.92
CA PRO A 180 25.25 -7.51 8.29
C PRO A 180 25.32 -7.74 9.80
N LEU A 181 25.78 -6.75 10.56
CA LEU A 181 25.85 -6.82 12.04
C LEU A 181 24.50 -6.44 12.67
N THR A 182 23.92 -5.31 12.25
CA THR A 182 22.70 -4.79 12.85
C THR A 182 21.49 -5.68 12.56
N SER A 183 21.42 -6.32 11.38
CA SER A 183 20.34 -7.23 11.01
C SER A 183 20.31 -8.48 11.89
N TRP A 184 21.45 -8.95 12.39
CA TRP A 184 21.50 -10.08 13.31
C TRP A 184 20.75 -9.79 14.63
N PHE A 185 20.98 -8.62 15.24
CA PHE A 185 20.24 -8.20 16.44
C PHE A 185 18.74 -8.04 16.16
N VAL A 186 18.38 -7.45 15.02
CA VAL A 186 16.98 -7.30 14.62
C VAL A 186 16.30 -8.66 14.40
N SER A 187 17.00 -9.64 13.81
CA SER A 187 16.47 -10.98 13.59
C SER A 187 16.14 -11.72 14.89
N LEU A 188 16.90 -11.48 15.98
CA LEU A 188 16.57 -12.04 17.30
C LEU A 188 15.25 -11.49 17.83
N GLY A 189 15.01 -10.17 17.68
CA GLY A 189 13.73 -9.54 18.04
C GLY A 189 12.55 -10.06 17.23
N VAL A 190 12.73 -10.22 15.91
CA VAL A 190 11.72 -10.80 15.01
C VAL A 190 11.42 -12.25 15.40
N SER A 191 12.42 -13.07 15.66
CA SER A 191 12.23 -14.48 16.06
C SER A 191 11.47 -14.60 17.39
N LYS A 192 11.79 -13.73 18.37
CA LYS A 192 11.05 -13.66 19.64
C LYS A 192 9.58 -13.32 19.39
N TRP A 193 9.30 -12.29 18.60
CA TRP A 193 7.93 -11.90 18.27
C TRP A 193 7.18 -13.03 17.54
N HIS A 194 7.82 -13.73 16.58
CA HIS A 194 7.21 -14.89 15.92
C HIS A 194 6.81 -15.97 16.93
N SER A 195 7.72 -16.30 17.87
CA SER A 195 7.43 -17.32 18.91
C SER A 195 6.25 -16.93 19.79
N GLU A 196 6.16 -15.65 20.19
CA GLU A 196 5.04 -15.11 20.96
C GLU A 196 3.74 -15.15 20.16
N ALA A 197 3.77 -14.73 18.90
CA ALA A 197 2.59 -14.76 18.02
C ALA A 197 2.07 -16.18 17.77
N TYR A 198 2.95 -17.17 17.58
CA TYR A 198 2.54 -18.58 17.47
C TYR A 198 1.88 -19.09 18.74
N LYS A 199 2.44 -18.77 19.90
CA LYS A 199 1.84 -19.16 21.20
C LYS A 199 0.46 -18.56 21.37
N THR A 200 0.31 -17.27 21.13
CA THR A 200 -0.96 -16.56 21.26
C THR A 200 -2.01 -17.14 20.30
N PHE A 201 -1.64 -17.36 19.05
CA PHE A 201 -2.57 -17.88 18.04
C PHE A 201 -2.99 -19.34 18.31
N SER A 202 -2.17 -20.13 18.99
CA SER A 202 -2.48 -21.54 19.37
C SER A 202 -3.44 -21.68 20.55
N VAL A 203 -3.66 -20.58 21.29
CA VAL A 203 -4.59 -20.54 22.43
C VAL A 203 -5.93 -19.98 21.93
N GLU A 204 -7.05 -20.55 22.39
CA GLU A 204 -8.35 -19.96 22.10
C GLU A 204 -8.48 -18.54 22.66
N PRO A 205 -9.22 -17.65 21.98
CA PRO A 205 -9.46 -16.30 22.48
C PRO A 205 -9.97 -16.36 23.92
N PRO A 206 -9.45 -15.55 24.86
CA PRO A 206 -9.91 -15.58 26.24
C PRO A 206 -11.40 -15.25 26.31
N VAL A 207 -12.17 -16.12 26.95
CA VAL A 207 -13.59 -15.92 27.16
C VAL A 207 -13.78 -14.70 28.07
N GLY A 208 -14.54 -13.70 27.57
CA GLY A 208 -14.92 -12.54 28.38
C GLY A 208 -13.95 -11.35 28.35
N TRP A 209 -12.99 -11.29 27.42
CA TRP A 209 -12.23 -10.05 27.25
C TRP A 209 -13.15 -8.91 26.80
N GLN A 210 -12.94 -7.72 27.32
CA GLN A 210 -13.76 -6.56 27.01
C GLN A 210 -13.40 -6.08 25.59
N ALA A 211 -14.26 -6.33 24.61
CA ALA A 211 -14.05 -5.97 23.22
C ALA A 211 -15.28 -5.30 22.61
N ILE A 212 -15.04 -4.41 21.65
CA ILE A 212 -16.07 -3.92 20.74
C ILE A 212 -16.00 -4.74 19.47
N ARG A 213 -17.16 -5.23 19.01
CA ARG A 213 -17.33 -5.86 17.72
C ARG A 213 -17.92 -4.88 16.72
N TYR A 214 -17.16 -4.54 15.69
CA TYR A 214 -17.61 -3.71 14.60
C TYR A 214 -18.02 -4.60 13.41
N PHE A 215 -19.28 -4.47 13.00
CA PHE A 215 -19.86 -5.24 11.90
C PHE A 215 -19.95 -4.41 10.63
N PRO A 216 -19.80 -5.02 9.42
CA PRO A 216 -20.07 -4.30 8.19
C PRO A 216 -21.55 -3.96 8.08
N ALA A 217 -21.88 -2.81 7.46
CA ALA A 217 -23.26 -2.47 7.14
C ALA A 217 -23.89 -3.59 6.31
N LYS A 218 -25.15 -3.94 6.61
CA LYS A 218 -25.86 -5.05 5.93
C LYS A 218 -25.89 -4.84 4.42
N PRO A 219 -25.52 -5.85 3.63
CA PRO A 219 -25.66 -5.77 2.18
C PRO A 219 -27.12 -5.89 1.78
N PHE A 220 -27.55 -5.07 0.81
CA PHE A 220 -28.81 -5.26 0.10
C PHE A 220 -28.56 -6.20 -1.10
N ASN A 221 -29.39 -7.25 -1.27
CA ASN A 221 -29.39 -8.21 -2.38
C ASN A 221 -27.99 -8.66 -2.83
N ILE A 222 -27.52 -9.78 -2.31
CA ILE A 222 -26.17 -10.28 -2.55
C ILE A 222 -26.19 -11.27 -3.69
N LEU A 223 -25.49 -10.96 -4.79
CA LEU A 223 -24.92 -11.98 -5.66
C LEU A 223 -23.87 -12.76 -4.86
N SER A 224 -23.75 -14.06 -5.06
CA SER A 224 -22.66 -14.83 -4.47
C SER A 224 -21.31 -14.52 -5.16
N ALA A 225 -20.19 -14.79 -4.49
CA ALA A 225 -18.89 -14.44 -5.02
C ALA A 225 -18.56 -15.19 -6.33
N ASP A 226 -19.00 -16.45 -6.49
CA ASP A 226 -18.87 -17.28 -7.69
C ASP A 226 -19.68 -16.73 -8.89
N GLN A 227 -20.76 -15.99 -8.65
CA GLN A 227 -21.51 -15.31 -9.70
C GLN A 227 -20.77 -14.07 -10.24
N ILE A 228 -19.88 -13.48 -9.45
CA ILE A 228 -19.12 -12.27 -9.78
C ILE A 228 -17.75 -12.63 -10.35
N VAL A 229 -17.00 -13.49 -9.67
CA VAL A 229 -15.66 -13.91 -10.08
C VAL A 229 -15.75 -14.99 -11.14
N LYS A 230 -15.53 -14.61 -12.40
CA LYS A 230 -15.64 -15.54 -13.54
C LYS A 230 -14.28 -15.74 -14.20
N PRO A 231 -13.82 -17.00 -14.37
CA PRO A 231 -12.51 -17.29 -14.96
C PRO A 231 -12.28 -16.71 -16.35
N ASN A 232 -13.34 -16.55 -17.15
CA ASN A 232 -13.29 -16.10 -18.54
C ASN A 232 -13.47 -14.58 -18.72
N ARG A 233 -13.74 -13.83 -17.66
CA ARG A 233 -13.92 -12.36 -17.74
C ARG A 233 -12.64 -11.63 -17.34
N ARG A 234 -11.71 -11.56 -18.29
CA ARG A 234 -10.38 -11.01 -18.12
C ARG A 234 -9.99 -10.14 -19.29
N ASP A 235 -9.11 -9.17 -19.04
CA ASP A 235 -8.49 -8.35 -20.07
C ASP A 235 -7.40 -9.12 -20.84
N ALA A 236 -6.70 -8.44 -21.77
CA ALA A 236 -5.66 -9.06 -22.59
C ALA A 236 -4.39 -9.44 -21.83
N LEU A 237 -4.21 -8.95 -20.60
CA LEU A 237 -3.16 -9.38 -19.66
C LEU A 237 -3.60 -10.55 -18.76
N GLY A 238 -4.88 -10.94 -18.84
CA GLY A 238 -5.46 -11.95 -17.95
C GLY A 238 -5.89 -11.41 -16.59
N ILE A 239 -5.97 -10.09 -16.40
CA ILE A 239 -6.43 -9.46 -15.16
C ILE A 239 -7.95 -9.54 -15.09
N PRO A 240 -8.54 -9.96 -13.95
CA PRO A 240 -9.99 -9.99 -13.77
C PRO A 240 -10.60 -8.59 -13.92
N VAL A 241 -11.72 -8.51 -14.63
CA VAL A 241 -12.46 -7.26 -14.88
C VAL A 241 -13.78 -7.28 -14.11
N TYR A 242 -14.03 -6.25 -13.32
CA TYR A 242 -15.25 -6.08 -12.53
C TYR A 242 -15.92 -4.75 -12.85
N SER A 243 -17.26 -4.72 -12.86
CA SER A 243 -17.99 -3.47 -12.76
C SER A 243 -17.92 -2.89 -11.34
N HIS A 244 -18.15 -1.61 -11.19
CA HIS A 244 -18.18 -0.94 -9.88
C HIS A 244 -19.12 -1.63 -8.88
N LYS A 245 -20.33 -2.02 -9.32
CA LYS A 245 -21.32 -2.70 -8.49
C LYS A 245 -20.89 -4.09 -8.05
N GLU A 246 -20.24 -4.85 -8.94
CA GLU A 246 -19.69 -6.17 -8.61
C GLU A 246 -18.56 -6.06 -7.60
N LEU A 247 -17.65 -5.10 -7.78
CA LEU A 247 -16.57 -4.86 -6.85
C LEU A 247 -17.07 -4.44 -5.48
N GLU A 248 -18.04 -3.51 -5.42
CA GLU A 248 -18.68 -3.13 -4.18
C GLU A 248 -19.33 -4.35 -3.48
N THR A 249 -19.97 -5.23 -4.25
CA THR A 249 -20.59 -6.45 -3.73
C THR A 249 -19.56 -7.43 -3.19
N LEU A 250 -18.44 -7.65 -3.90
CA LEU A 250 -17.33 -8.49 -3.42
C LEU A 250 -16.75 -7.99 -2.10
N PHE A 251 -16.53 -6.67 -1.98
CA PHE A 251 -16.07 -6.08 -0.74
C PHE A 251 -17.06 -6.27 0.41
N ARG A 252 -18.35 -6.27 0.16
CA ARG A 252 -19.39 -6.53 1.18
C ARG A 252 -19.47 -8.01 1.57
N ILE A 253 -19.28 -8.94 0.62
CA ILE A 253 -19.31 -10.38 0.88
C ILE A 253 -18.16 -10.76 1.83
N TRP A 254 -16.96 -10.28 1.57
CA TRP A 254 -15.74 -10.66 2.29
C TRP A 254 -15.38 -9.70 3.43
N ALA A 255 -16.21 -8.70 3.73
CA ALA A 255 -15.98 -7.74 4.81
C ALA A 255 -15.84 -8.45 6.16
N PRO A 256 -14.76 -8.19 6.94
CA PRO A 256 -14.54 -8.84 8.21
C PRO A 256 -15.43 -8.27 9.33
N VAL A 257 -15.55 -8.99 10.43
CA VAL A 257 -15.91 -8.41 11.72
C VAL A 257 -14.60 -8.04 12.43
N TRP A 258 -14.49 -6.78 12.86
CA TRP A 258 -13.39 -6.35 13.70
C TRP A 258 -13.78 -6.53 15.17
N GLU A 259 -13.11 -7.43 15.88
CA GLU A 259 -13.24 -7.59 17.33
C GLU A 259 -12.02 -6.98 18.00
N ILE A 260 -12.19 -5.85 18.64
CA ILE A 260 -11.08 -5.06 19.16
C ILE A 260 -11.21 -4.95 20.68
N GLN A 261 -10.18 -5.40 21.40
CA GLN A 261 -10.08 -5.21 22.84
C GLN A 261 -9.94 -3.72 23.15
N ILE A 262 -10.74 -3.20 24.07
CA ILE A 262 -10.82 -1.77 24.38
C ILE A 262 -10.31 -1.51 25.78
N GLN A 263 -9.31 -0.64 25.89
CA GLN A 263 -8.84 -0.05 27.15
C GLN A 263 -8.93 1.48 27.11
N GLY A 264 -9.06 2.07 25.90
CA GLY A 264 -9.20 3.51 25.72
C GLY A 264 -9.68 3.87 24.31
N ASP A 265 -9.84 5.16 24.06
CA ASP A 265 -10.26 5.66 22.73
C ASP A 265 -9.22 5.39 21.64
N TYR A 266 -7.97 5.16 22.02
CA TYR A 266 -6.90 4.78 21.09
C TYR A 266 -7.13 3.42 20.43
N ASP A 267 -7.99 2.55 20.98
CA ASP A 267 -8.35 1.25 20.42
C ASP A 267 -9.60 1.30 19.54
N ARG A 268 -10.22 2.46 19.36
CA ARG A 268 -11.42 2.63 18.53
C ARG A 268 -11.03 2.95 17.09
N ILE A 269 -11.64 2.25 16.14
CA ILE A 269 -11.44 2.57 14.72
C ILE A 269 -12.21 3.81 14.31
N GLY A 270 -11.66 4.58 13.36
CA GLY A 270 -12.31 5.77 12.85
C GLY A 270 -11.83 6.22 11.47
N ALA A 271 -12.34 7.37 11.06
CA ALA A 271 -11.98 8.01 9.80
C ALA A 271 -10.85 9.03 10.00
N PRO A 272 -9.73 8.97 9.24
CA PRO A 272 -8.77 10.07 9.17
C PRO A 272 -9.43 11.34 8.63
N VAL A 273 -9.29 12.44 9.33
CA VAL A 273 -9.85 13.75 8.97
C VAL A 273 -8.86 14.87 9.31
N TRP A 274 -8.84 15.92 8.49
CA TRP A 274 -8.19 17.18 8.82
C TRP A 274 -9.14 18.03 9.65
N THR A 275 -8.66 18.55 10.77
CA THR A 275 -9.41 19.50 11.61
C THR A 275 -9.27 20.93 11.05
N ASP A 276 -10.09 21.87 11.52
CA ASP A 276 -10.10 23.26 11.05
C ASP A 276 -8.76 23.98 11.34
N ASP A 277 -8.04 23.56 12.38
CA ASP A 277 -6.69 24.03 12.72
C ASP A 277 -5.57 23.33 11.95
N GLY A 278 -5.92 22.45 10.99
CA GLY A 278 -4.98 21.81 10.08
C GLY A 278 -4.24 20.62 10.66
N VAL A 279 -4.73 20.04 11.74
CA VAL A 279 -4.19 18.81 12.36
C VAL A 279 -4.89 17.59 11.78
N LEU A 280 -4.13 16.57 11.40
CA LEU A 280 -4.69 15.27 11.00
C LEU A 280 -4.96 14.41 12.24
N LYS A 281 -6.17 13.87 12.35
CA LYS A 281 -6.56 12.95 13.42
C LYS A 281 -7.47 11.84 12.91
N VAL A 282 -7.70 10.80 13.72
CA VAL A 282 -8.72 9.77 13.48
C VAL A 282 -9.99 10.13 14.26
N ASP A 283 -11.08 10.35 13.56
CA ASP A 283 -12.40 10.59 14.14
C ASP A 283 -13.08 9.25 14.48
N ILE A 284 -13.05 8.87 15.75
CA ILE A 284 -13.64 7.63 16.27
C ILE A 284 -15.17 7.64 16.29
N GLY A 285 -15.80 8.80 16.11
CA GLY A 285 -17.26 8.93 15.95
C GLY A 285 -17.74 8.38 14.59
N GLN A 286 -16.82 8.14 13.65
CA GLN A 286 -17.09 7.60 12.32
C GLN A 286 -16.32 6.29 12.10
N PRO A 287 -16.77 5.13 12.64
CA PRO A 287 -16.12 3.84 12.40
C PRO A 287 -16.06 3.54 10.90
N MET A 288 -14.84 3.40 10.36
CA MET A 288 -14.61 3.29 8.92
C MET A 288 -13.64 2.16 8.60
N THR A 289 -13.93 1.42 7.54
CA THR A 289 -13.00 0.49 6.89
C THR A 289 -12.82 0.93 5.43
N TYR A 290 -11.59 1.18 5.04
CA TYR A 290 -11.24 1.56 3.69
C TYR A 290 -10.96 0.33 2.84
N THR A 291 -11.49 0.30 1.61
CA THR A 291 -11.37 -0.82 0.68
C THR A 291 -10.49 -0.48 -0.50
N LEU A 292 -9.64 -1.43 -0.90
CA LEU A 292 -8.75 -1.29 -2.04
C LEU A 292 -8.64 -2.61 -2.80
N LEU A 293 -8.87 -2.57 -4.12
CA LEU A 293 -8.62 -3.69 -5.01
C LEU A 293 -7.14 -3.77 -5.37
N SER A 294 -6.56 -4.95 -5.26
CA SER A 294 -5.25 -5.28 -5.82
C SER A 294 -5.27 -6.68 -6.46
N PHE A 295 -4.19 -7.01 -7.14
CA PHE A 295 -4.02 -8.31 -7.78
C PHE A 295 -2.68 -8.91 -7.43
N THR A 296 -2.58 -10.24 -7.49
CA THR A 296 -1.33 -10.98 -7.33
C THR A 296 -1.23 -12.06 -8.38
N ARG A 297 0.00 -12.53 -8.64
CA ARG A 297 0.26 -13.69 -9.47
C ARG A 297 0.39 -14.92 -8.58
N PHE A 298 -0.13 -16.04 -9.05
CA PHE A 298 0.06 -17.34 -8.42
C PHE A 298 0.11 -18.44 -9.50
N GLY A 299 1.28 -18.96 -9.75
CA GLY A 299 1.57 -19.76 -10.92
C GLY A 299 1.28 -18.99 -12.23
N LYS A 300 0.39 -19.52 -13.05
CA LYS A 300 -0.09 -18.85 -14.28
C LYS A 300 -1.37 -18.04 -14.08
N LYS A 301 -1.89 -17.98 -12.85
CA LYS A 301 -3.16 -17.31 -12.53
C LYS A 301 -2.88 -15.90 -12.05
N ILE A 302 -3.81 -14.99 -12.34
CA ILE A 302 -3.89 -13.68 -11.70
C ILE A 302 -5.10 -13.71 -10.78
N LEU A 303 -4.87 -13.46 -9.50
CA LEU A 303 -5.84 -13.56 -8.43
C LEU A 303 -6.23 -12.20 -7.91
N THR A 304 -7.49 -12.08 -7.52
CA THR A 304 -8.08 -10.87 -6.93
C THR A 304 -7.74 -10.78 -5.46
N GLN A 305 -7.33 -9.59 -5.01
CA GLN A 305 -7.07 -9.30 -3.62
C GLN A 305 -7.94 -8.15 -3.13
N LEU A 306 -8.73 -8.41 -2.10
CA LEU A 306 -9.58 -7.44 -1.43
C LEU A 306 -8.88 -6.97 -0.15
N ASN A 307 -8.51 -5.69 -0.09
CA ASN A 307 -7.86 -5.10 1.09
C ASN A 307 -8.87 -4.32 1.91
N TYR A 308 -8.83 -4.49 3.24
CA TYR A 308 -9.66 -3.80 4.22
C TYR A 308 -8.75 -3.11 5.23
N ILE A 309 -8.72 -1.79 5.20
CA ILE A 309 -7.78 -0.96 5.96
C ILE A 309 -8.53 -0.18 7.03
N ILE A 310 -8.10 -0.30 8.29
CA ILE A 310 -8.62 0.46 9.42
C ILE A 310 -7.54 1.35 10.02
N TRP A 311 -7.99 2.41 10.72
CA TRP A 311 -7.14 3.38 11.36
C TRP A 311 -7.53 3.57 12.82
N PHE A 312 -6.51 3.68 13.68
CA PHE A 312 -6.61 3.99 15.10
C PHE A 312 -5.97 5.34 15.39
N PRO A 313 -6.45 6.09 16.42
CA PRO A 313 -5.89 7.38 16.80
C PRO A 313 -4.41 7.34 17.17
N SER A 314 -3.99 6.31 17.90
CA SER A 314 -2.61 6.18 18.36
C SER A 314 -2.30 4.77 18.84
N ARG A 315 -1.02 4.46 18.95
CA ARG A 315 -0.47 3.41 19.80
C ARG A 315 0.11 4.11 21.04
N PRO A 316 -0.49 3.94 22.23
CA PRO A 316 -0.03 4.63 23.44
C PRO A 316 1.35 4.12 23.84
N LYS A 317 2.18 5.03 24.39
CA LYS A 317 3.50 4.66 24.91
C LYS A 317 3.38 3.90 26.24
N GLU A 318 4.16 2.85 26.40
CA GLU A 318 4.26 2.04 27.64
C GLU A 318 5.39 2.51 28.56
N GLY A 319 5.75 3.76 28.49
CA GLY A 319 6.81 4.38 29.30
C GLY A 319 7.72 5.28 28.47
N ALA A 320 8.68 5.90 29.14
CA ALA A 320 9.58 6.90 28.52
C ALA A 320 10.51 6.29 27.45
N LEU A 321 10.84 5.02 27.57
CA LEU A 321 11.75 4.29 26.65
C LEU A 321 11.02 3.55 25.52
N ASP A 322 9.68 3.61 25.50
CA ASP A 322 8.93 2.99 24.40
C ASP A 322 9.15 3.76 23.10
N ILE A 323 9.82 3.10 22.15
CA ILE A 323 10.15 3.63 20.83
C ILE A 323 9.05 3.39 19.79
N TYR A 324 8.06 2.54 20.10
CA TYR A 324 7.00 2.08 19.19
C TYR A 324 5.71 2.89 19.30
N GLY A 325 5.49 3.58 20.42
CA GLY A 325 4.30 4.40 20.64
C GLY A 325 4.32 5.68 19.80
N GLY A 326 3.13 6.15 19.39
CA GLY A 326 2.96 7.38 18.60
C GLY A 326 1.54 7.56 18.09
N LEU A 327 1.31 8.71 17.45
CA LEU A 327 0.04 9.01 16.79
C LEU A 327 -0.15 8.10 15.57
N PHE A 328 -1.38 7.82 15.25
CA PHE A 328 -1.81 6.91 14.21
C PHE A 328 -1.28 5.49 14.39
N ASP A 329 -2.17 4.56 14.28
CA ASP A 329 -1.87 3.16 14.02
C ASP A 329 -2.90 2.64 13.02
N GLY A 330 -2.73 1.43 12.51
CA GLY A 330 -3.70 0.87 11.60
C GLY A 330 -3.29 -0.50 11.09
N LEU A 331 -4.27 -1.17 10.55
CA LEU A 331 -4.16 -2.54 10.07
C LEU A 331 -4.74 -2.66 8.67
N ASN A 332 -4.09 -3.40 7.81
CA ASN A 332 -4.63 -3.92 6.56
C ASN A 332 -4.87 -5.42 6.71
N TYR A 333 -6.11 -5.83 6.49
CA TYR A 333 -6.51 -7.23 6.31
C TYR A 333 -6.81 -7.46 4.84
N ARG A 334 -6.15 -8.46 4.22
CA ARG A 334 -6.27 -8.76 2.81
C ARG A 334 -6.83 -10.17 2.60
N VAL A 335 -7.81 -10.30 1.72
CA VAL A 335 -8.39 -11.57 1.29
C VAL A 335 -8.02 -11.81 -0.17
N THR A 336 -7.29 -12.88 -0.44
CA THR A 336 -6.98 -13.31 -1.81
C THR A 336 -7.99 -14.37 -2.23
N LEU A 337 -8.68 -14.10 -3.35
CA LEU A 337 -9.69 -14.97 -3.93
C LEU A 337 -9.11 -15.76 -5.09
N ASP A 338 -9.53 -17.04 -5.20
CA ASP A 338 -9.27 -17.84 -6.39
C ASP A 338 -10.20 -17.46 -7.56
N ASN A 339 -10.11 -18.23 -8.66
CA ASN A 339 -10.90 -17.98 -9.86
C ASN A 339 -12.39 -18.32 -9.72
N THR A 340 -12.81 -18.91 -8.61
CA THR A 340 -14.21 -19.20 -8.27
C THR A 340 -14.79 -18.20 -7.27
N GLY A 341 -13.98 -17.26 -6.78
CA GLY A 341 -14.38 -16.28 -5.80
C GLY A 341 -14.29 -16.75 -4.35
N GLU A 342 -13.70 -17.92 -4.11
CA GLU A 342 -13.43 -18.44 -2.77
C GLU A 342 -12.10 -17.91 -2.23
N ALA A 343 -12.06 -17.63 -0.93
CA ALA A 343 -10.82 -17.19 -0.30
C ALA A 343 -9.83 -18.36 -0.18
N ILE A 344 -8.57 -18.11 -0.55
CA ILE A 344 -7.47 -19.08 -0.43
C ILE A 344 -6.37 -18.62 0.52
N LEU A 345 -6.26 -17.31 0.75
CA LEU A 345 -5.28 -16.73 1.64
C LEU A 345 -5.86 -15.48 2.33
N TYR A 346 -5.70 -15.41 3.64
CA TYR A 346 -5.89 -14.19 4.39
C TYR A 346 -4.53 -13.68 4.87
N GLU A 347 -4.39 -12.38 4.95
CA GLU A 347 -3.14 -11.74 5.37
C GLU A 347 -3.44 -10.53 6.24
N THR A 348 -2.58 -10.25 7.20
CA THR A 348 -2.65 -9.04 8.01
C THR A 348 -1.29 -8.36 8.08
N ILE A 349 -1.29 -7.04 8.07
CA ILE A 349 -0.11 -6.21 8.20
C ILE A 349 -0.50 -4.86 8.82
N HIS A 350 0.32 -4.32 9.69
CA HIS A 350 0.12 -2.93 10.14
C HIS A 350 0.39 -1.94 9.00
N ASN A 351 -0.30 -0.82 9.00
CA ASN A 351 -0.16 0.21 7.95
C ASN A 351 1.26 0.81 7.88
N CYS A 352 2.14 0.53 8.83
CA CYS A 352 3.58 0.83 8.75
C CYS A 352 4.39 -0.17 7.92
N GLY A 353 3.82 -1.33 7.60
CA GLY A 353 4.52 -2.44 6.93
C GLY A 353 5.06 -3.52 7.89
N CYS A 354 4.87 -3.38 9.20
CA CYS A 354 5.36 -4.31 10.21
C CYS A 354 4.33 -5.40 10.54
N TYR A 355 4.78 -6.45 11.23
CA TYR A 355 3.92 -7.49 11.85
C TYR A 355 3.08 -8.29 10.83
N TYR A 356 3.68 -8.58 9.67
CA TYR A 356 3.02 -9.37 8.63
C TYR A 356 2.72 -10.79 9.10
N LYS A 357 1.48 -11.24 8.87
CA LYS A 357 1.00 -12.60 9.11
C LYS A 357 0.23 -13.11 7.89
N ALA A 358 0.47 -14.35 7.52
CA ALA A 358 -0.24 -15.05 6.45
C ALA A 358 -1.05 -16.21 7.02
N TYR A 359 -2.28 -16.39 6.56
CA TYR A 359 -3.22 -17.41 7.02
C TYR A 359 -3.76 -18.15 5.80
N PRO A 360 -3.02 -19.15 5.26
CA PRO A 360 -3.52 -19.98 4.17
C PRO A 360 -4.65 -20.87 4.64
N VAL A 361 -5.62 -21.12 3.74
CA VAL A 361 -6.62 -22.16 3.91
C VAL A 361 -6.05 -23.53 3.48
N ASN A 362 -6.79 -24.62 3.70
CA ASN A 362 -6.28 -25.98 3.45
C ASN A 362 -5.84 -26.24 2.01
N ARG A 363 -6.29 -25.46 1.03
CA ARG A 363 -5.92 -25.56 -0.40
C ARG A 363 -4.53 -25.02 -0.73
N LEU A 364 -3.88 -24.32 0.22
CA LEU A 364 -2.52 -23.83 0.09
C LEU A 364 -1.59 -24.51 1.08
N GLN A 365 -0.46 -24.99 0.60
CA GLN A 365 0.62 -25.53 1.40
C GLN A 365 1.83 -24.57 1.38
N ALA A 366 2.35 -24.22 2.55
CA ALA A 366 3.60 -23.48 2.66
C ALA A 366 4.76 -24.28 2.03
N LEU A 367 5.63 -23.59 1.31
CA LEU A 367 6.84 -24.18 0.75
C LEU A 367 7.77 -24.66 1.88
N LYS A 368 8.42 -25.82 1.71
CA LYS A 368 9.38 -26.35 2.68
C LYS A 368 10.57 -25.42 2.90
N LYS A 369 10.97 -24.69 1.86
CA LYS A 369 12.01 -23.65 1.92
C LYS A 369 11.46 -22.37 1.32
N ILE A 370 11.32 -21.35 2.15
CA ILE A 370 10.92 -20.00 1.74
C ILE A 370 12.19 -19.19 1.59
N ASP A 371 12.40 -18.62 0.41
CA ASP A 371 13.60 -17.85 0.09
C ASP A 371 13.48 -16.39 0.55
N TYR A 372 13.35 -16.23 1.86
CA TYR A 372 13.39 -14.92 2.51
C TYR A 372 14.32 -14.98 3.72
N ALA A 373 15.19 -13.96 3.88
CA ALA A 373 16.09 -13.86 5.02
C ALA A 373 15.32 -13.73 6.35
N GLU A 374 14.17 -13.06 6.33
CA GLU A 374 13.20 -13.05 7.40
C GLU A 374 11.99 -13.90 6.94
N PRO A 375 11.79 -15.11 7.48
CA PRO A 375 10.66 -15.93 7.11
C PRO A 375 9.34 -15.24 7.49
N PRO A 376 8.29 -15.33 6.66
CA PRO A 376 6.98 -14.83 7.02
C PRO A 376 6.37 -15.67 8.16
N LEU A 377 5.56 -15.03 9.00
CA LEU A 377 4.77 -15.73 10.01
C LEU A 377 3.54 -16.36 9.33
N ILE A 378 3.53 -17.70 9.21
CA ILE A 378 2.44 -18.45 8.57
C ILE A 378 1.64 -19.15 9.65
N LEU A 379 0.35 -18.84 9.72
CA LEU A 379 -0.63 -19.40 10.64
C LEU A 379 -1.73 -20.06 9.81
N LYS A 380 -2.61 -20.85 10.43
CA LYS A 380 -3.70 -21.50 9.70
C LYS A 380 -4.99 -20.71 9.80
N ALA A 381 -5.71 -20.52 8.70
CA ALA A 381 -7.06 -19.97 8.69
C ALA A 381 -8.11 -21.06 8.59
N PRO A 382 -9.32 -20.86 9.16
CA PRO A 382 -10.47 -21.70 8.86
C PRO A 382 -11.01 -21.41 7.46
N ASP A 383 -11.52 -22.40 6.78
CA ASP A 383 -12.38 -22.22 5.61
C ASP A 383 -13.75 -21.70 6.07
N ILE A 384 -14.26 -20.70 5.37
CA ILE A 384 -15.59 -20.14 5.65
C ILE A 384 -16.44 -20.06 4.39
N ASP A 385 -17.73 -20.33 4.55
CA ASP A 385 -18.75 -19.94 3.59
C ASP A 385 -19.15 -18.47 3.89
N PRO A 386 -18.78 -17.52 3.04
CA PRO A 386 -19.02 -16.10 3.30
C PRO A 386 -20.51 -15.74 3.24
N SER A 387 -21.40 -16.61 2.73
CA SER A 387 -22.84 -16.40 2.78
C SER A 387 -23.43 -16.63 4.18
N LYS A 388 -22.78 -17.47 5.00
CA LYS A 388 -23.25 -17.87 6.34
C LYS A 388 -22.43 -17.25 7.47
N ARG A 389 -21.16 -16.95 7.23
CA ARG A 389 -20.22 -16.51 8.28
C ARG A 389 -19.40 -15.31 7.86
N TYR A 390 -19.01 -14.51 8.84
CA TYR A 390 -17.93 -13.53 8.70
C TYR A 390 -16.61 -14.14 9.15
N MET A 391 -15.49 -13.68 8.57
CA MET A 391 -14.21 -13.81 9.23
C MET A 391 -14.11 -12.73 10.31
N THR A 392 -13.91 -13.12 11.57
CA THR A 392 -13.61 -12.21 12.66
C THR A 392 -12.12 -12.07 12.84
N VAL A 393 -11.65 -10.83 12.85
CA VAL A 393 -10.27 -10.44 13.12
C VAL A 393 -10.22 -9.91 14.54
N ALA A 394 -9.65 -10.70 15.46
CA ALA A 394 -9.52 -10.34 16.87
C ALA A 394 -8.19 -9.59 17.10
N ILE A 395 -8.28 -8.38 17.64
CA ILE A 395 -7.18 -7.42 17.78
C ILE A 395 -7.04 -7.05 19.24
N GLU A 396 -5.81 -7.15 19.78
CA GLU A 396 -5.53 -6.72 21.14
C GLU A 396 -5.51 -5.20 21.28
N SER A 397 -5.72 -4.71 22.50
CA SER A 397 -5.58 -3.31 22.86
C SER A 397 -4.13 -2.83 22.74
N ARG A 398 -3.93 -1.52 22.55
CA ARG A 398 -2.66 -0.76 22.60
C ARG A 398 -1.72 -1.04 21.42
N ASN A 399 -1.29 -2.30 21.24
CA ASN A 399 -0.37 -2.69 20.16
C ASN A 399 -1.09 -3.00 18.84
N HIS A 400 -2.39 -3.24 18.90
CA HIS A 400 -3.27 -3.60 17.79
C HIS A 400 -2.80 -4.85 17.02
N PHE A 401 -2.11 -5.80 17.70
CA PHE A 401 -1.73 -7.04 17.07
C PHE A 401 -2.94 -7.95 16.85
N VAL A 402 -3.03 -8.54 15.67
CA VAL A 402 -4.03 -9.57 15.41
C VAL A 402 -3.68 -10.81 16.24
N GLN A 403 -4.58 -11.19 17.14
CA GLN A 403 -4.42 -12.33 18.03
C GLN A 403 -5.01 -13.59 17.40
N HIS A 404 -6.19 -13.48 16.76
CA HIS A 404 -6.90 -14.62 16.20
C HIS A 404 -7.64 -14.25 14.92
N LEU A 405 -7.86 -15.27 14.08
CA LEU A 405 -8.83 -15.27 12.99
C LEU A 405 -9.80 -16.44 13.20
N TYR A 406 -11.09 -16.17 13.27
CA TYR A 406 -12.09 -17.21 13.46
C TYR A 406 -13.43 -16.88 12.82
N PRO A 407 -14.25 -17.88 12.44
CA PRO A 407 -15.55 -17.65 11.85
C PRO A 407 -16.58 -17.23 12.88
N SER A 408 -17.41 -16.23 12.55
CA SER A 408 -18.59 -15.85 13.34
C SER A 408 -19.86 -15.87 12.49
N ILE A 409 -21.00 -16.18 13.09
CA ILE A 409 -22.27 -16.37 12.39
C ILE A 409 -22.83 -15.02 11.91
N ARG A 410 -23.42 -15.00 10.71
CA ARG A 410 -24.12 -13.83 10.12
C ARG A 410 -25.54 -13.64 10.67
N GLU A 411 -25.77 -13.84 11.96
CA GLU A 411 -27.09 -13.66 12.55
C GLU A 411 -27.49 -12.19 12.74
N ALA A 412 -28.81 -11.94 12.70
CA ALA A 412 -29.40 -10.64 13.02
C ALA A 412 -29.35 -10.42 14.54
N GLN A 413 -28.33 -9.73 15.04
CA GLN A 413 -28.29 -9.29 16.44
C GLN A 413 -28.79 -7.85 16.56
N ALA A 414 -29.66 -7.60 17.54
CA ALA A 414 -30.00 -6.24 17.95
C ALA A 414 -28.77 -5.53 18.54
N ALA A 415 -28.65 -4.23 18.35
CA ALA A 415 -27.60 -3.35 18.89
C ALA A 415 -26.14 -3.74 18.52
N LYS A 416 -25.81 -3.69 17.23
CA LYS A 416 -24.44 -3.86 16.73
C LYS A 416 -23.76 -2.51 16.48
N THR A 417 -22.48 -2.37 16.86
CA THR A 417 -21.64 -1.29 16.35
C THR A 417 -21.32 -1.59 14.90
N VAL A 418 -21.65 -0.66 14.01
CA VAL A 418 -21.50 -0.84 12.56
C VAL A 418 -20.41 0.08 12.03
N TYR A 419 -19.60 -0.41 11.10
CA TYR A 419 -18.67 0.42 10.33
C TYR A 419 -19.13 0.58 8.88
N SER A 420 -18.75 1.69 8.28
CA SER A 420 -18.96 1.97 6.87
C SER A 420 -17.76 1.54 6.03
N LEU A 421 -18.04 1.08 4.78
CA LEU A 421 -17.00 0.88 3.77
C LEU A 421 -16.78 2.17 2.97
N ALA A 422 -15.53 2.53 2.74
CA ALA A 422 -15.15 3.66 1.90
C ALA A 422 -13.99 3.28 0.96
N ASP A 423 -13.92 3.92 -0.19
CA ASP A 423 -12.77 3.78 -1.09
C ASP A 423 -11.50 4.32 -0.40
N TYR A 424 -10.43 3.53 -0.37
CA TYR A 424 -9.11 3.90 0.16
C TYR A 424 -8.55 5.17 -0.49
N ASN A 425 -8.85 5.38 -1.75
CA ASN A 425 -8.37 6.54 -2.50
C ASN A 425 -8.85 7.88 -1.92
N LYS A 426 -9.92 7.91 -1.10
CA LYS A 426 -10.34 9.11 -0.36
C LYS A 426 -9.23 9.66 0.55
N LEU A 427 -8.35 8.79 1.08
CA LEU A 427 -7.22 9.18 1.93
C LEU A 427 -6.14 9.99 1.18
N ARG A 428 -6.11 9.87 -0.15
CA ARG A 428 -5.19 10.62 -1.02
C ARG A 428 -5.62 12.07 -1.24
N SER A 429 -6.86 12.42 -0.87
CA SER A 429 -7.41 13.77 -1.04
C SER A 429 -8.59 13.97 -0.10
N LEU A 430 -8.30 14.28 1.17
CA LEU A 430 -9.28 14.57 2.21
C LEU A 430 -9.67 16.05 2.20
N PRO A 431 -10.92 16.42 2.56
CA PRO A 431 -11.28 17.80 2.83
C PRO A 431 -10.32 18.43 3.84
N TYR A 432 -9.76 19.60 3.54
CA TYR A 432 -8.78 20.29 4.38
C TYR A 432 -9.26 21.67 4.82
N THR A 433 -9.75 22.49 3.90
CA THR A 433 -10.40 23.76 4.15
C THR A 433 -11.60 23.89 3.21
N ARG A 434 -12.42 24.94 3.34
CA ARG A 434 -13.67 25.08 2.57
C ARG A 434 -13.56 24.74 1.07
N ASN A 435 -12.43 24.98 0.43
CA ASN A 435 -12.25 24.78 -1.02
C ASN A 435 -10.99 24.00 -1.38
N ASN A 436 -10.23 23.48 -0.40
CA ASN A 436 -9.00 22.75 -0.64
C ASN A 436 -9.08 21.32 -0.13
N GLN A 437 -8.31 20.47 -0.76
CA GLN A 437 -8.11 19.09 -0.34
C GLN A 437 -6.63 18.85 -0.05
N LYS A 438 -6.35 17.86 0.78
CA LYS A 438 -5.00 17.48 1.16
C LYS A 438 -4.90 15.99 1.41
N SER A 439 -3.87 15.36 0.85
CA SER A 439 -3.56 13.97 1.15
C SER A 439 -3.15 13.80 2.62
N MET A 440 -3.52 12.69 3.26
CA MET A 440 -2.93 12.34 4.55
C MET A 440 -1.49 11.85 4.42
N PHE A 441 -1.05 11.51 3.21
CA PHE A 441 0.31 11.05 2.93
C PHE A 441 1.15 12.18 2.34
N ASN A 442 2.41 12.27 2.76
CA ASN A 442 3.38 13.20 2.18
C ASN A 442 4.11 12.58 0.97
N GLN A 443 4.98 13.34 0.33
CA GLN A 443 5.80 12.89 -0.83
C GLN A 443 6.67 11.65 -0.56
N ASN A 444 6.95 11.33 0.71
CA ASN A 444 7.68 10.12 1.10
C ASN A 444 6.75 8.94 1.39
N SER A 445 5.49 9.02 0.99
CA SER A 445 4.46 7.98 1.17
C SER A 445 4.13 7.65 2.62
N ILE A 446 4.39 8.54 3.55
CA ILE A 446 4.10 8.33 4.97
C ILE A 446 3.11 9.38 5.50
N VAL A 447 2.38 9.02 6.53
CA VAL A 447 1.64 9.95 7.39
C VAL A 447 2.66 10.65 8.30
N PRO A 448 2.94 11.97 8.14
CA PRO A 448 4.01 12.64 8.85
C PRO A 448 3.89 12.56 10.38
N GLU A 449 2.67 12.63 10.89
CA GLU A 449 2.31 12.62 12.30
C GLU A 449 2.56 11.25 12.95
N SER A 450 2.61 10.18 12.14
CA SER A 450 2.81 8.80 12.61
C SER A 450 4.28 8.42 12.84
N LYS A 451 5.22 9.33 12.65
CA LYS A 451 6.66 9.05 12.82
C LYS A 451 6.96 8.61 14.25
N ARG A 452 7.64 7.48 14.41
CA ARG A 452 8.00 6.88 15.70
C ARG A 452 9.50 6.94 15.98
N SER A 453 9.88 6.80 17.26
CA SER A 453 11.30 6.86 17.69
C SER A 453 12.11 5.67 17.18
N GLU A 454 11.49 4.53 16.89
CA GLU A 454 12.16 3.36 16.30
C GLU A 454 12.91 3.68 14.99
N ARG A 455 12.53 4.75 14.26
CA ARG A 455 13.24 5.19 13.05
C ARG A 455 14.72 5.54 13.30
N PHE A 456 15.08 5.91 14.52
CA PHE A 456 16.45 6.23 14.89
C PHE A 456 17.29 4.98 15.18
N ILE A 457 16.64 3.86 15.48
CA ILE A 457 17.29 2.57 15.79
C ILE A 457 17.27 1.65 14.57
N LEU A 458 16.13 1.57 13.87
CA LEU A 458 15.94 0.62 12.76
C LEU A 458 16.29 1.18 11.37
N TRP A 459 16.82 2.41 11.27
CA TRP A 459 17.25 2.98 9.98
C TRP A 459 18.31 2.13 9.23
N PRO A 460 19.20 1.32 9.90
CA PRO A 460 20.15 0.46 9.21
C PRO A 460 19.47 -0.64 8.38
N MET A 461 18.22 -0.95 8.66
CA MET A 461 17.45 -1.92 7.86
C MET A 461 17.12 -1.41 6.45
N GLY A 462 17.41 -0.13 6.18
CA GLY A 462 17.26 0.49 4.86
C GLY A 462 15.85 1.03 4.59
N VAL A 463 14.86 0.76 5.44
CA VAL A 463 13.49 1.27 5.27
C VAL A 463 13.46 2.75 5.64
N PHE A 464 12.75 3.56 4.83
CA PHE A 464 12.55 4.97 5.15
C PHE A 464 11.58 5.10 6.32
N SER A 465 11.98 5.76 7.40
CA SER A 465 11.15 6.00 8.61
C SER A 465 10.40 4.73 9.06
N PRO A 466 11.09 3.68 9.57
CA PRO A 466 10.43 2.51 10.14
C PRO A 466 9.37 2.92 11.17
N GLY A 467 8.26 2.18 11.25
CA GLY A 467 7.13 2.47 12.13
C GLY A 467 6.16 3.55 11.67
N ALA A 468 6.52 4.40 10.71
CA ALA A 468 5.58 5.39 10.16
C ALA A 468 4.53 4.70 9.27
N MET A 469 3.27 5.11 9.42
CA MET A 469 2.15 4.62 8.60
C MET A 469 2.34 5.05 7.14
N ARG A 470 2.02 4.17 6.18
CA ARG A 470 2.38 4.29 4.76
C ARG A 470 1.18 4.27 3.84
N GLN A 471 1.34 4.90 2.69
CA GLN A 471 0.43 4.74 1.57
C GLN A 471 0.59 3.34 0.95
N TRP A 472 -0.52 2.78 0.45
CA TRP A 472 -0.51 1.55 -0.34
C TRP A 472 0.54 1.59 -1.46
N GLY A 473 1.16 0.44 -1.72
CA GLY A 473 2.23 0.31 -2.72
C GLY A 473 3.63 0.65 -2.19
N ARG A 474 3.76 1.02 -0.91
CA ARG A 474 5.03 1.42 -0.29
C ARG A 474 5.35 0.68 1.02
N HIS A 475 4.79 -0.52 1.20
CA HIS A 475 4.97 -1.32 2.40
C HIS A 475 6.13 -2.30 2.25
N ALA A 476 7.32 -1.90 2.74
CA ALA A 476 8.40 -2.82 3.04
C ALA A 476 7.99 -3.66 4.28
N VAL A 477 7.92 -5.00 4.14
CA VAL A 477 7.35 -5.89 5.17
C VAL A 477 8.36 -6.81 5.83
N ALA A 478 9.65 -6.66 5.54
CA ALA A 478 10.73 -7.36 6.21
C ALA A 478 11.76 -6.36 6.73
N LEU A 479 12.15 -6.48 7.98
CA LEU A 479 13.28 -5.73 8.53
C LEU A 479 14.61 -6.38 8.11
N VAL A 480 14.65 -7.71 8.05
CA VAL A 480 15.80 -8.48 7.60
C VAL A 480 15.52 -9.05 6.20
N GLY A 481 16.35 -8.69 5.22
CA GLY A 481 16.11 -9.01 3.82
C GLY A 481 15.29 -7.95 3.09
N ARG A 482 14.57 -8.34 2.05
CA ARG A 482 13.72 -7.46 1.23
C ARG A 482 12.42 -8.16 0.89
N ARG A 483 11.31 -7.53 1.20
CA ARG A 483 9.98 -8.03 0.89
C ARG A 483 8.99 -6.87 0.87
N ASN A 484 8.17 -6.76 -0.17
CA ASN A 484 7.15 -5.73 -0.30
C ASN A 484 5.75 -6.38 -0.30
N PHE A 485 4.78 -5.77 0.35
CA PHE A 485 3.43 -6.32 0.49
C PHE A 485 2.65 -6.35 -0.83
N ASP A 486 2.99 -5.47 -1.76
CA ASP A 486 2.46 -5.37 -3.12
C ASP A 486 3.33 -6.10 -4.17
N ASP A 487 4.29 -6.96 -3.75
CA ASP A 487 5.06 -7.81 -4.66
C ASP A 487 4.11 -8.80 -5.35
N PRO A 488 3.97 -8.75 -6.69
CA PRO A 488 3.05 -9.61 -7.42
C PRO A 488 3.39 -11.10 -7.32
N PHE A 489 4.63 -11.46 -7.02
CA PHE A 489 5.10 -12.83 -6.87
C PHE A 489 5.23 -13.27 -5.40
N PHE A 490 4.70 -12.49 -4.49
CA PHE A 490 4.83 -12.75 -3.06
C PHE A 490 4.24 -14.12 -2.68
N MET A 491 3.09 -14.44 -3.25
CA MET A 491 2.37 -15.69 -2.99
C MET A 491 3.13 -16.90 -3.53
N ASP A 492 3.67 -16.83 -4.75
CA ASP A 492 4.49 -17.90 -5.37
C ASP A 492 5.74 -18.26 -4.57
N ARG A 493 6.31 -17.29 -3.85
CA ARG A 493 7.52 -17.50 -3.02
C ARG A 493 7.22 -18.15 -1.68
N MET A 494 5.94 -18.23 -1.28
CA MET A 494 5.55 -18.76 0.02
C MET A 494 4.75 -20.04 -0.06
N PHE A 495 3.96 -20.23 -1.12
CA PHE A 495 2.94 -21.27 -1.19
C PHE A 495 2.97 -22.03 -2.51
N LYS A 496 2.40 -23.21 -2.46
CA LYS A 496 1.94 -23.99 -3.63
C LYS A 496 0.50 -24.47 -3.38
N GLU A 497 -0.23 -24.75 -4.45
CA GLU A 497 -1.52 -25.45 -4.33
C GLU A 497 -1.31 -26.85 -3.77
N THR A 498 -2.22 -27.32 -2.93
CA THR A 498 -2.25 -28.73 -2.53
C THR A 498 -2.72 -29.56 -3.72
N ASP A 499 -2.02 -30.65 -4.02
CA ASP A 499 -2.46 -31.61 -5.02
C ASP A 499 -3.71 -32.34 -4.48
N ASP A 500 -4.91 -31.90 -4.87
CA ASP A 500 -6.19 -32.55 -4.52
C ASP A 500 -6.40 -33.90 -5.20
N ASN A 501 -5.35 -34.49 -5.77
CA ASN A 501 -5.39 -35.80 -6.47
C ASN A 501 -4.92 -36.99 -5.62
N ILE A 502 -4.95 -36.89 -4.26
CA ILE A 502 -4.73 -38.03 -3.39
C ILE A 502 -6.01 -38.25 -2.57
N LYS A 503 -7.05 -38.82 -3.22
CA LYS A 503 -8.07 -39.65 -2.63
C LYS A 503 -8.40 -40.81 -3.58
#